data_e4650e8a2521d172bf73dae8c1ef3ccf
#
_entry.id   e4650e8a2521d172bf73dae8c1ef3ccf
#
_cell.length_a   1.000
_cell.length_b   1.000
_cell.length_c   1.000
_cell.angle_alpha   90.00
_cell.angle_beta   90.00
_cell.angle_gamma   90.00
#
_symmetry.space_group_name_H-M   'P 1'
#
loop_
_entity.id
_entity.type
_entity.pdbx_description
1 polymer ?
#
loop_
_entity_poly.entity_id
_entity_poly.type
_entity_poly.pdbx_seq_one_letter_code
_entity_poly.pdbx_strand_id
1 'polypeptide(L)'
;MKKLIVTLITAFVVISGFAADKDGNPYAKYTEKLPFPMPEVTAPVIPDNQVNLKDFGAVGDGITLNTEAFAKAIDALLQKGGGKLVVPQGVWHTGPIVLKSHINLHLNAGAVILFAADETLYPLIDTSFEGLDTRRCQSPLSANGATDIAITGKGVIDGNGQYWRPVKKGKVTENHWKELLAIPGSQEMKPGYWVPSAGYAKGEQGANMNVPNAKTDAEWNAIKRFVRPVMVSLVKCKNVHLKGVIFQNSPAWNLHPLMCENVIVEDVLVRNPSFAQNGDALDLESCKNALIINSRFDAGDDGICIKSGKDADGRRRGIPCENVVVKGCTVFAGHGGFVVGSEMSGGVKNILVDQCQFLGTDVGLRFKSTRGRGGIVENIYIKNISMTDIKTDAITFNMYYGGKSVAEMLADGDNPDNVTKMPVNEETPIFRNIDIKNVICNGAGRAMEFNGLPEMPIDGISLKDITILAKKDAVFTNCQNITKKNVNITIQK
;
A
#
# COMPACT_ATOMS: atom_id res chain seq x y z
N MET A 1 54.44 14.81 56.92
CA MET A 1 52.98 14.91 56.90
C MET A 1 52.56 15.04 55.44
N LYS A 2 52.14 13.92 54.83
CA LYS A 2 51.66 13.89 53.42
C LYS A 2 50.12 13.97 53.48
N LYS A 3 49.53 15.00 52.89
CA LYS A 3 48.09 15.13 52.78
C LYS A 3 47.62 14.32 51.57
N LEU A 4 46.75 13.38 51.82
CA LEU A 4 46.06 12.58 50.82
C LEU A 4 44.81 13.37 50.37
N ILE A 5 44.79 13.77 49.10
CA ILE A 5 43.61 14.37 48.48
C ILE A 5 42.78 13.23 47.85
N VAL A 6 41.63 12.99 48.42
CA VAL A 6 40.63 12.05 47.88
C VAL A 6 39.71 12.85 46.94
N THR A 7 39.84 12.60 45.64
CA THR A 7 38.94 13.19 44.66
C THR A 7 37.71 12.30 44.51
N LEU A 8 36.56 12.80 44.96
CA LEU A 8 35.25 12.17 44.77
C LEU A 8 34.80 12.39 43.32
N ILE A 9 34.78 11.34 42.50
CA ILE A 9 34.14 11.37 41.18
C ILE A 9 32.67 11.06 41.36
N THR A 10 31.82 12.07 41.24
CA THR A 10 30.35 11.94 41.22
C THR A 10 29.95 11.55 39.80
N ALA A 11 29.60 10.29 39.57
CA ALA A 11 29.01 9.85 38.31
C ALA A 11 27.58 10.36 38.21
N PHE A 12 27.34 11.31 37.32
CA PHE A 12 26.00 11.70 36.94
C PHE A 12 25.43 10.61 36.00
N VAL A 13 24.54 9.78 36.56
CA VAL A 13 23.68 8.92 35.74
C VAL A 13 22.56 9.81 35.20
N VAL A 14 22.67 10.18 33.92
CA VAL A 14 21.55 10.80 33.22
C VAL A 14 20.52 9.70 32.95
N ILE A 15 19.56 9.59 33.85
CA ILE A 15 18.32 8.86 33.59
C ILE A 15 17.52 9.74 32.64
N SER A 16 17.57 9.47 31.34
CA SER A 16 16.58 9.99 30.39
C SER A 16 15.24 9.37 30.73
N GLY A 17 14.53 10.04 31.63
CA GLY A 17 13.13 9.75 31.89
C GLY A 17 12.32 10.01 30.64
N PHE A 18 11.86 8.96 30.01
CA PHE A 18 10.70 9.07 29.12
C PHE A 18 9.55 9.58 29.99
N ALA A 19 9.16 10.82 29.77
CA ALA A 19 7.92 11.34 30.34
C ALA A 19 6.80 10.46 29.80
N ALA A 20 6.18 9.67 30.65
CA ALA A 20 4.92 9.01 30.33
C ALA A 20 3.90 10.12 30.05
N ASP A 21 3.34 10.13 28.85
CA ASP A 21 2.23 11.02 28.50
C ASP A 21 1.10 10.82 29.51
N LYS A 22 0.54 11.92 29.99
CA LYS A 22 -0.44 11.92 31.07
C LYS A 22 -1.76 11.21 30.76
N ASP A 23 -1.99 10.79 29.51
CA ASP A 23 -3.24 10.19 29.02
C ASP A 23 -3.11 8.77 28.44
N GLY A 24 -1.97 8.12 28.51
CA GLY A 24 -1.82 6.69 28.19
C GLY A 24 -1.88 6.27 26.71
N ASN A 25 -2.32 7.12 25.77
CA ASN A 25 -2.38 6.80 24.35
C ASN A 25 -1.29 7.55 23.55
N PRO A 26 -0.21 6.87 23.09
CA PRO A 26 0.89 7.52 22.35
C PRO A 26 0.46 8.03 20.96
N TYR A 27 -0.72 7.64 20.49
CA TYR A 27 -1.26 8.00 19.18
C TYR A 27 -2.20 9.20 19.21
N ALA A 28 -2.66 9.67 20.37
CA ALA A 28 -3.57 10.81 20.53
C ALA A 28 -3.07 12.05 19.77
N LYS A 29 -1.77 12.35 19.80
CA LYS A 29 -1.13 13.46 19.09
C LYS A 29 -1.33 13.46 17.57
N TYR A 30 -1.68 12.32 16.96
CA TYR A 30 -1.92 12.21 15.52
C TYR A 30 -3.38 12.47 15.16
N THR A 31 -4.29 12.41 16.10
CA THR A 31 -5.73 12.65 15.91
C THR A 31 -6.19 14.01 16.46
N GLU A 32 -5.32 14.71 17.18
CA GLU A 32 -5.59 16.07 17.66
C GLU A 32 -5.47 17.11 16.53
N LYS A 33 -6.32 18.15 16.62
CA LYS A 33 -6.25 19.34 15.73
C LYS A 33 -6.27 19.00 14.22
N LEU A 34 -6.98 17.95 13.86
CA LEU A 34 -7.21 17.62 12.47
C LEU A 34 -8.21 18.59 11.81
N PRO A 35 -8.16 18.80 10.48
CA PRO A 35 -9.15 19.61 9.76
C PRO A 35 -10.51 18.92 9.61
N PHE A 36 -10.66 17.72 10.16
CA PHE A 36 -11.89 16.92 10.18
C PHE A 36 -11.99 16.17 11.52
N PRO A 37 -13.21 15.80 11.95
CA PRO A 37 -13.38 15.00 13.15
C PRO A 37 -12.89 13.55 12.90
N MET A 38 -12.10 13.03 13.83
CA MET A 38 -11.62 11.65 13.83
C MET A 38 -11.57 11.14 15.27
N PRO A 39 -12.11 9.93 15.56
CA PRO A 39 -11.91 9.30 16.86
C PRO A 39 -10.44 9.04 17.15
N GLU A 40 -10.08 8.94 18.42
CA GLU A 40 -8.76 8.46 18.80
C GLU A 40 -8.54 7.03 18.30
N VAL A 41 -7.36 6.78 17.80
CA VAL A 41 -6.90 5.45 17.42
C VAL A 41 -5.96 4.95 18.50
N THR A 42 -6.17 3.73 18.96
CA THR A 42 -5.35 3.09 20.01
C THR A 42 -4.71 1.81 19.50
N ALA A 43 -3.58 1.44 20.06
CA ALA A 43 -3.01 0.12 19.80
C ALA A 43 -3.95 -1.00 20.29
N PRO A 44 -3.93 -2.18 19.64
CA PRO A 44 -4.70 -3.33 20.09
C PRO A 44 -4.28 -3.79 21.48
N VAL A 45 -5.24 -4.31 22.24
CA VAL A 45 -4.98 -4.92 23.54
C VAL A 45 -4.70 -6.42 23.34
N ILE A 46 -3.45 -6.80 23.50
CA ILE A 46 -3.01 -8.19 23.38
C ILE A 46 -2.79 -8.76 24.79
N PRO A 47 -3.37 -9.92 25.13
CA PRO A 47 -3.11 -10.58 26.41
C PRO A 47 -1.63 -10.85 26.65
N ASP A 48 -1.18 -10.79 27.91
CA ASP A 48 0.23 -10.94 28.30
C ASP A 48 0.66 -12.42 28.36
N ASN A 49 0.20 -13.23 27.41
CA ASN A 49 0.70 -14.58 27.20
C ASN A 49 1.76 -14.57 26.11
N GLN A 50 2.75 -15.44 26.22
CA GLN A 50 3.79 -15.56 25.22
C GLN A 50 4.13 -17.03 24.98
N VAL A 51 4.39 -17.36 23.70
CA VAL A 51 4.96 -18.65 23.29
C VAL A 51 6.08 -18.42 22.27
N ASN A 52 7.04 -19.33 22.23
CA ASN A 52 8.10 -19.32 21.24
C ASN A 52 7.78 -20.33 20.13
N LEU A 53 7.97 -19.94 18.89
CA LEU A 53 7.68 -20.79 17.74
C LEU A 53 8.46 -22.13 17.79
N LYS A 54 9.69 -22.13 18.30
CA LYS A 54 10.49 -23.36 18.46
C LYS A 54 9.86 -24.40 19.37
N ASP A 55 9.07 -23.99 20.35
CA ASP A 55 8.40 -24.90 21.29
C ASP A 55 7.35 -25.79 20.62
N PHE A 56 6.99 -25.48 19.37
CA PHE A 56 6.04 -26.21 18.54
C PHE A 56 6.70 -27.04 17.43
N GLY A 57 8.01 -27.29 17.55
CA GLY A 57 8.76 -28.11 16.61
C GLY A 57 9.21 -27.38 15.34
N ALA A 58 9.13 -26.05 15.31
CA ALA A 58 9.59 -25.26 14.17
C ALA A 58 11.13 -25.26 14.09
N VAL A 59 11.67 -25.29 12.86
CA VAL A 59 13.09 -25.26 12.54
C VAL A 59 13.39 -24.06 11.65
N GLY A 60 14.25 -23.16 12.10
CA GLY A 60 14.61 -21.91 11.42
C GLY A 60 15.79 -22.05 10.46
N ASP A 61 15.84 -23.11 9.65
CA ASP A 61 16.93 -23.46 8.74
C ASP A 61 16.75 -22.99 7.29
N GLY A 62 15.60 -22.38 6.98
CA GLY A 62 15.24 -21.92 5.63
C GLY A 62 14.74 -23.03 4.68
N ILE A 63 14.65 -24.27 5.14
CA ILE A 63 14.30 -25.45 4.33
C ILE A 63 13.07 -26.14 4.89
N THR A 64 13.05 -26.40 6.19
CA THR A 64 11.95 -27.13 6.86
C THR A 64 10.65 -26.33 6.79
N LEU A 65 9.56 -26.97 6.34
CA LEU A 65 8.25 -26.33 6.27
C LEU A 65 7.62 -26.24 7.67
N ASN A 66 7.36 -25.03 8.13
CA ASN A 66 6.88 -24.73 9.50
C ASN A 66 5.39 -24.37 9.59
N THR A 67 4.59 -24.59 8.54
CA THR A 67 3.17 -24.18 8.50
C THR A 67 2.38 -24.72 9.69
N GLU A 68 2.54 -26.01 10.01
CA GLU A 68 1.86 -26.62 11.16
C GLU A 68 2.33 -26.05 12.50
N ALA A 69 3.62 -25.75 12.62
CA ALA A 69 4.18 -25.19 13.85
C ALA A 69 3.60 -23.80 14.15
N PHE A 70 3.47 -22.95 13.11
CA PHE A 70 2.78 -21.67 13.25
C PHE A 70 1.32 -21.85 13.67
N ALA A 71 0.59 -22.76 13.04
CA ALA A 71 -0.81 -23.03 13.38
C ALA A 71 -0.95 -23.50 14.84
N LYS A 72 -0.14 -24.48 15.26
CA LYS A 72 -0.14 -25.01 16.65
C LYS A 72 0.19 -23.93 17.68
N ALA A 73 1.15 -23.05 17.37
CA ALA A 73 1.55 -21.95 18.26
C ALA A 73 0.42 -20.92 18.42
N ILE A 74 -0.26 -20.58 17.33
CA ILE A 74 -1.42 -19.67 17.35
C ILE A 74 -2.57 -20.32 18.15
N ASP A 75 -2.88 -21.59 17.91
CA ASP A 75 -3.95 -22.32 18.63
C ASP A 75 -3.66 -22.40 20.13
N ALA A 76 -2.40 -22.64 20.53
CA ALA A 76 -1.99 -22.66 21.94
C ALA A 76 -2.19 -21.29 22.62
N LEU A 77 -1.99 -20.19 21.91
CA LEU A 77 -2.28 -18.85 22.42
C LEU A 77 -3.77 -18.61 22.52
N LEU A 78 -4.55 -19.07 21.53
CA LEU A 78 -6.02 -18.92 21.55
C LEU A 78 -6.65 -19.61 22.76
N GLN A 79 -6.14 -20.79 23.14
CA GLN A 79 -6.58 -21.51 24.35
C GLN A 79 -6.35 -20.71 25.64
N LYS A 80 -5.43 -19.73 25.60
CA LYS A 80 -5.12 -18.80 26.69
C LYS A 80 -5.80 -17.43 26.54
N GLY A 81 -6.68 -17.28 25.55
CA GLY A 81 -7.35 -16.02 25.24
C GLY A 81 -6.57 -15.07 24.33
N GLY A 82 -5.47 -15.50 23.74
CA GLY A 82 -4.57 -14.73 22.89
C GLY A 82 -3.18 -14.53 23.47
N GLY A 83 -2.35 -13.71 22.81
CA GLY A 83 -0.99 -13.40 23.26
C GLY A 83 0.01 -13.19 22.14
N LYS A 84 1.28 -13.23 22.49
CA LYS A 84 2.42 -12.99 21.62
C LYS A 84 3.05 -14.29 21.14
N LEU A 85 3.06 -14.52 19.83
CA LEU A 85 3.86 -15.56 19.18
C LEU A 85 5.23 -14.96 18.83
N VAL A 86 6.26 -15.40 19.51
CA VAL A 86 7.65 -14.96 19.24
C VAL A 86 8.28 -15.84 18.18
N VAL A 87 8.70 -15.19 17.08
CA VAL A 87 9.51 -15.80 16.03
C VAL A 87 10.97 -15.38 16.28
N PRO A 88 11.83 -16.29 16.75
CA PRO A 88 13.22 -15.97 17.06
C PRO A 88 14.08 -15.87 15.81
N GLN A 89 15.34 -15.47 15.97
CA GLN A 89 16.32 -15.44 14.88
C GLN A 89 16.35 -16.78 14.12
N GLY A 90 16.41 -16.71 12.78
CA GLY A 90 16.42 -17.84 11.86
C GLY A 90 15.66 -17.54 10.58
N VAL A 91 15.68 -18.45 9.61
CA VAL A 91 14.88 -18.37 8.39
C VAL A 91 13.76 -19.41 8.49
N TRP A 92 12.55 -18.94 8.64
CA TRP A 92 11.35 -19.75 8.90
C TRP A 92 10.56 -19.93 7.61
N HIS A 93 10.87 -21.01 6.86
CA HIS A 93 10.16 -21.35 5.63
C HIS A 93 8.78 -21.90 5.96
N THR A 94 7.72 -21.32 5.34
CA THR A 94 6.34 -21.67 5.70
C THR A 94 5.36 -21.46 4.55
N GLY A 95 4.25 -22.20 4.54
CA GLY A 95 3.04 -21.86 3.80
C GLY A 95 2.26 -20.74 4.49
N PRO A 96 0.98 -20.51 4.09
CA PRO A 96 0.16 -19.42 4.63
C PRO A 96 0.02 -19.44 6.15
N ILE A 97 0.07 -18.26 6.78
CA ILE A 97 -0.20 -18.03 8.19
C ILE A 97 -1.53 -17.27 8.31
N VAL A 98 -2.45 -17.78 9.12
CA VAL A 98 -3.74 -17.15 9.40
C VAL A 98 -3.76 -16.62 10.83
N LEU A 99 -3.73 -15.30 10.98
CA LEU A 99 -3.86 -14.66 12.28
C LEU A 99 -5.30 -14.71 12.78
N LYS A 100 -5.44 -14.77 14.09
CA LYS A 100 -6.72 -14.78 14.81
C LYS A 100 -6.76 -13.59 15.78
N SER A 101 -7.94 -13.34 16.34
CA SER A 101 -8.13 -12.27 17.32
C SER A 101 -7.17 -12.40 18.50
N HIS A 102 -6.72 -11.26 19.01
CA HIS A 102 -5.84 -11.13 20.17
C HIS A 102 -4.45 -11.77 20.00
N ILE A 103 -3.95 -11.87 18.75
CA ILE A 103 -2.63 -12.43 18.44
C ILE A 103 -1.68 -11.33 17.98
N ASN A 104 -0.50 -11.30 18.59
CA ASN A 104 0.65 -10.54 18.11
C ASN A 104 1.71 -11.50 17.53
N LEU A 105 1.89 -11.48 16.23
CA LEU A 105 3.02 -12.13 15.56
C LEU A 105 4.27 -11.23 15.73
N HIS A 106 5.18 -11.62 16.61
CA HIS A 106 6.34 -10.83 16.96
C HIS A 106 7.63 -11.44 16.42
N LEU A 107 8.31 -10.71 15.53
CA LEU A 107 9.55 -11.13 14.92
C LEU A 107 10.75 -10.50 15.63
N ASN A 108 11.59 -11.30 16.27
CA ASN A 108 12.84 -10.81 16.82
C ASN A 108 13.78 -10.29 15.70
N ALA A 109 14.77 -9.50 16.07
CA ALA A 109 15.83 -9.12 15.15
C ALA A 109 16.54 -10.37 14.60
N GLY A 110 16.78 -10.40 13.28
CA GLY A 110 17.36 -11.57 12.59
C GLY A 110 16.36 -12.69 12.28
N ALA A 111 15.08 -12.55 12.60
CA ALA A 111 14.04 -13.46 12.13
C ALA A 111 13.63 -13.13 10.69
N VAL A 112 13.54 -14.14 9.86
CA VAL A 112 12.99 -14.04 8.49
C VAL A 112 11.89 -15.08 8.34
N ILE A 113 10.66 -14.66 8.09
CA ILE A 113 9.59 -15.55 7.63
C ILE A 113 9.67 -15.55 6.10
N LEU A 114 9.95 -16.70 5.50
CA LEU A 114 10.03 -16.90 4.05
C LEU A 114 8.86 -17.75 3.59
N PHE A 115 8.00 -17.19 2.79
CA PHE A 115 6.84 -17.91 2.27
C PHE A 115 7.20 -18.85 1.13
N ALA A 116 6.59 -20.02 1.12
CA ALA A 116 6.91 -21.10 0.18
C ALA A 116 6.56 -20.73 -1.27
N ALA A 117 7.48 -21.06 -2.18
CA ALA A 117 7.29 -20.98 -3.63
C ALA A 117 6.61 -22.26 -4.15
N ASP A 118 5.42 -22.55 -3.65
CA ASP A 118 4.62 -23.72 -3.99
C ASP A 118 3.13 -23.39 -3.90
N GLU A 119 2.48 -23.18 -5.06
CA GLU A 119 1.06 -22.82 -5.13
C GLU A 119 0.11 -23.88 -4.55
N THR A 120 0.57 -25.12 -4.35
CA THR A 120 -0.28 -26.18 -3.77
C THR A 120 -0.59 -25.93 -2.31
N LEU A 121 0.28 -25.21 -1.59
CA LEU A 121 0.10 -24.82 -0.19
C LEU A 121 -0.90 -23.69 0.01
N TYR A 122 -1.32 -23.02 -1.07
CA TYR A 122 -2.20 -21.85 -1.01
C TYR A 122 -3.61 -22.22 -1.52
N PRO A 123 -4.58 -22.49 -0.63
CA PRO A 123 -5.95 -22.76 -1.05
C PRO A 123 -6.55 -21.56 -1.78
N LEU A 124 -7.49 -21.83 -2.68
CA LEU A 124 -8.30 -20.81 -3.32
C LEU A 124 -9.39 -20.34 -2.36
N ILE A 125 -9.51 -19.04 -2.20
CA ILE A 125 -10.50 -18.39 -1.32
C ILE A 125 -11.25 -17.30 -2.08
N ASP A 126 -12.48 -17.05 -1.70
CA ASP A 126 -13.25 -15.89 -2.14
C ASP A 126 -12.71 -14.64 -1.42
N THR A 127 -12.39 -13.60 -2.18
CA THR A 127 -11.79 -12.37 -1.67
C THR A 127 -12.04 -11.22 -2.64
N SER A 128 -11.34 -10.11 -2.45
CA SER A 128 -11.31 -8.98 -3.39
C SER A 128 -9.89 -8.74 -3.87
N PHE A 129 -9.74 -8.38 -5.13
CA PHE A 129 -8.47 -7.94 -5.72
C PHE A 129 -8.72 -6.81 -6.70
N GLU A 130 -7.92 -5.75 -6.62
CA GLU A 130 -8.14 -4.51 -7.37
C GLU A 130 -9.59 -4.02 -7.30
N GLY A 131 -10.18 -4.10 -6.10
CA GLY A 131 -11.52 -3.61 -5.82
C GLY A 131 -12.67 -4.44 -6.35
N LEU A 132 -12.42 -5.60 -7.01
CA LEU A 132 -13.42 -6.52 -7.55
C LEU A 132 -13.49 -7.80 -6.73
N ASP A 133 -14.71 -8.31 -6.54
CA ASP A 133 -14.93 -9.59 -5.88
C ASP A 133 -14.51 -10.75 -6.80
N THR A 134 -13.67 -11.67 -6.30
CA THR A 134 -13.05 -12.74 -7.09
C THR A 134 -12.55 -13.89 -6.22
N ARG A 135 -12.02 -14.95 -6.82
CA ARG A 135 -11.23 -15.99 -6.14
C ARG A 135 -9.76 -15.78 -6.38
N ARG A 136 -8.95 -15.92 -5.33
CA ARG A 136 -7.48 -15.83 -5.38
C ARG A 136 -6.87 -16.91 -4.51
N CYS A 137 -5.59 -17.17 -4.69
CA CYS A 137 -4.83 -17.93 -3.70
C CYS A 137 -4.88 -17.20 -2.36
N GLN A 138 -5.00 -17.95 -1.26
CA GLN A 138 -4.91 -17.39 0.09
C GLN A 138 -3.62 -16.61 0.25
N SER A 139 -3.70 -15.46 0.90
CA SER A 139 -2.52 -14.62 1.17
C SER A 139 -1.52 -15.31 2.08
N PRO A 140 -0.21 -15.11 1.85
CA PRO A 140 0.84 -15.61 2.72
C PRO A 140 0.58 -15.31 4.20
N LEU A 141 0.15 -14.09 4.50
CA LEU A 141 -0.27 -13.69 5.84
C LEU A 141 -1.65 -13.07 5.78
N SER A 142 -2.60 -13.61 6.53
CA SER A 142 -3.99 -13.18 6.44
C SER A 142 -4.71 -13.17 7.78
N ALA A 143 -5.76 -12.34 7.86
CA ALA A 143 -6.78 -12.37 8.89
C ALA A 143 -8.11 -11.93 8.31
N ASN A 144 -9.22 -12.50 8.80
CA ASN A 144 -10.57 -12.12 8.38
C ASN A 144 -11.48 -12.01 9.61
N GLY A 145 -12.07 -10.84 9.82
CA GLY A 145 -12.96 -10.55 10.96
C GLY A 145 -12.26 -10.58 12.32
N ALA A 146 -10.93 -10.55 12.37
CA ALA A 146 -10.18 -10.59 13.61
C ALA A 146 -10.15 -9.22 14.31
N THR A 147 -10.15 -9.25 15.64
CA THR A 147 -10.04 -8.06 16.49
C THR A 147 -8.77 -8.13 17.31
N ASP A 148 -8.13 -6.97 17.53
CA ASP A 148 -6.89 -6.84 18.33
C ASP A 148 -5.78 -7.75 17.80
N ILE A 149 -5.28 -7.43 16.61
CA ILE A 149 -4.18 -8.15 15.98
C ILE A 149 -2.97 -7.24 15.79
N ALA A 150 -1.79 -7.82 15.96
CA ALA A 150 -0.55 -7.09 15.73
C ALA A 150 0.49 -7.93 14.98
N ILE A 151 1.32 -7.27 14.20
CA ILE A 151 2.55 -7.82 13.61
C ILE A 151 3.67 -6.86 13.99
N THR A 152 4.57 -7.29 14.86
CA THR A 152 5.53 -6.39 15.48
C THR A 152 6.96 -6.95 15.45
N GLY A 153 7.93 -6.10 15.79
CA GLY A 153 9.33 -6.53 15.94
C GLY A 153 10.28 -5.89 14.95
N LYS A 154 11.41 -6.55 14.69
CA LYS A 154 12.49 -6.05 13.81
C LYS A 154 12.94 -7.08 12.77
N GLY A 155 12.14 -8.12 12.55
CA GLY A 155 12.40 -9.13 11.54
C GLY A 155 11.88 -8.79 10.16
N VAL A 156 11.96 -9.75 9.25
CA VAL A 156 11.57 -9.65 7.84
C VAL A 156 10.48 -10.65 7.53
N ILE A 157 9.48 -10.23 6.77
CA ILE A 157 8.46 -11.08 6.15
C ILE A 157 8.66 -10.99 4.65
N ASP A 158 9.05 -12.11 4.01
CA ASP A 158 9.33 -12.21 2.58
C ASP A 158 8.28 -13.07 1.88
N GLY A 159 7.54 -12.44 0.96
CA GLY A 159 6.47 -13.08 0.21
C GLY A 159 6.92 -14.02 -0.90
N ASN A 160 8.24 -14.11 -1.18
CA ASN A 160 8.83 -14.91 -2.27
C ASN A 160 8.15 -14.65 -3.63
N GLY A 161 7.85 -13.36 -3.87
CA GLY A 161 6.97 -12.91 -4.96
C GLY A 161 7.47 -13.17 -6.36
N GLN A 162 8.79 -13.37 -6.55
CA GLN A 162 9.36 -13.72 -7.85
C GLN A 162 8.79 -15.05 -8.41
N TYR A 163 8.34 -15.94 -7.53
CA TYR A 163 7.65 -17.16 -7.92
C TYR A 163 6.32 -16.92 -8.66
N TRP A 164 5.66 -15.80 -8.33
CA TRP A 164 4.29 -15.49 -8.74
C TRP A 164 4.18 -14.45 -9.85
N ARG A 165 5.08 -13.45 -9.84
CA ARG A 165 4.92 -12.24 -10.64
C ARG A 165 5.35 -12.42 -12.09
N PRO A 166 4.64 -11.80 -13.04
CA PRO A 166 5.14 -11.62 -14.41
C PRO A 166 6.18 -10.50 -14.43
N VAL A 167 6.96 -10.43 -15.50
CA VAL A 167 8.00 -9.41 -15.68
C VAL A 167 7.94 -8.82 -17.09
N LYS A 168 8.02 -7.48 -17.18
CA LYS A 168 8.17 -6.75 -18.45
C LYS A 168 9.65 -6.55 -18.76
N LYS A 169 10.09 -6.91 -19.98
CA LYS A 169 11.49 -6.81 -20.42
C LYS A 169 12.10 -5.42 -20.18
N GLY A 170 11.35 -4.37 -20.52
CA GLY A 170 11.82 -2.98 -20.35
C GLY A 170 12.06 -2.54 -18.91
N LYS A 171 11.71 -3.35 -17.90
CA LYS A 171 11.93 -3.07 -16.47
C LYS A 171 13.12 -3.82 -15.86
N VAL A 172 13.82 -4.66 -16.63
CA VAL A 172 14.94 -5.50 -16.16
C VAL A 172 16.13 -5.42 -17.11
N THR A 173 17.29 -5.86 -16.64
CA THR A 173 18.50 -5.97 -17.50
C THR A 173 18.39 -7.14 -18.46
N GLU A 174 19.16 -7.09 -19.58
CA GLU A 174 19.22 -8.20 -20.55
C GLU A 174 19.67 -9.53 -19.90
N ASN A 175 20.56 -9.49 -18.91
CA ASN A 175 20.99 -10.71 -18.21
C ASN A 175 19.85 -11.29 -17.37
N HIS A 176 19.16 -10.44 -16.60
CA HIS A 176 18.00 -10.88 -15.82
C HIS A 176 16.88 -11.42 -16.74
N TRP A 177 16.66 -10.78 -17.90
CA TRP A 177 15.70 -11.28 -18.88
C TRP A 177 16.05 -12.69 -19.39
N LYS A 178 17.33 -12.95 -19.72
CA LYS A 178 17.81 -14.29 -20.12
C LYS A 178 17.63 -15.33 -19.00
N GLU A 179 17.90 -14.95 -17.76
CA GLU A 179 17.67 -15.81 -16.58
C GLU A 179 16.21 -16.19 -16.44
N LEU A 180 15.29 -15.22 -16.59
CA LEU A 180 13.84 -15.47 -16.55
C LEU A 180 13.40 -16.46 -17.64
N LEU A 181 13.87 -16.29 -18.87
CA LEU A 181 13.55 -17.19 -19.98
C LEU A 181 14.10 -18.61 -19.80
N ALA A 182 15.14 -18.79 -18.99
CA ALA A 182 15.72 -20.09 -18.67
C ALA A 182 14.98 -20.86 -17.56
N ILE A 183 14.03 -20.23 -16.86
CA ILE A 183 13.25 -20.88 -15.80
C ILE A 183 12.32 -21.93 -16.41
N PRO A 184 12.41 -23.21 -16.00
CA PRO A 184 11.56 -24.27 -16.52
C PRO A 184 10.07 -24.00 -16.33
N GLY A 185 9.28 -24.20 -17.39
CA GLY A 185 7.82 -23.98 -17.36
C GLY A 185 7.36 -22.54 -17.50
N SER A 186 8.30 -21.58 -17.51
CA SER A 186 8.01 -20.18 -17.82
C SER A 186 7.94 -19.94 -19.33
N GLN A 187 7.40 -18.81 -19.74
CA GLN A 187 7.33 -18.44 -21.16
C GLN A 187 7.24 -16.92 -21.37
N GLU A 188 7.69 -16.48 -22.52
CA GLU A 188 7.35 -15.16 -23.05
C GLU A 188 5.95 -15.24 -23.69
N MET A 189 4.93 -14.72 -23.00
CA MET A 189 3.54 -14.82 -23.44
C MET A 189 3.24 -13.91 -24.65
N LYS A 190 3.88 -12.77 -24.70
CA LYS A 190 3.88 -11.80 -25.79
C LYS A 190 5.22 -11.05 -25.80
N PRO A 191 5.65 -10.44 -26.92
CA PRO A 191 6.95 -9.78 -26.99
C PRO A 191 7.23 -8.86 -25.81
N GLY A 192 8.31 -9.12 -25.08
CA GLY A 192 8.71 -8.35 -23.90
C GLY A 192 7.89 -8.59 -22.63
N TYR A 193 7.07 -9.64 -22.57
CA TYR A 193 6.28 -9.96 -21.38
C TYR A 193 6.42 -11.42 -20.97
N TRP A 194 7.23 -11.65 -19.95
CA TRP A 194 7.48 -12.95 -19.36
C TRP A 194 6.44 -13.30 -18.30
N VAL A 195 6.02 -14.56 -18.27
CA VAL A 195 5.12 -15.10 -17.24
C VAL A 195 5.68 -16.39 -16.64
N PRO A 196 5.43 -16.68 -15.35
CA PRO A 196 6.11 -17.75 -14.62
C PRO A 196 5.62 -19.16 -14.99
N SER A 197 4.49 -19.31 -15.69
CA SER A 197 3.96 -20.63 -16.07
C SER A 197 2.92 -20.54 -17.17
N ALA A 198 2.66 -21.67 -17.83
CA ALA A 198 1.55 -21.82 -18.79
C ALA A 198 0.17 -21.58 -18.11
N GLY A 199 0.03 -21.95 -16.83
CA GLY A 199 -1.19 -21.66 -16.04
C GLY A 199 -1.40 -20.17 -15.83
N TYR A 200 -0.33 -19.40 -15.64
CA TYR A 200 -0.40 -17.94 -15.59
C TYR A 200 -0.91 -17.37 -16.92
N ALA A 201 -0.30 -17.78 -18.03
CA ALA A 201 -0.69 -17.32 -19.36
C ALA A 201 -2.16 -17.63 -19.68
N LYS A 202 -2.62 -18.85 -19.34
CA LYS A 202 -4.02 -19.25 -19.49
C LYS A 202 -4.97 -18.34 -18.70
N GLY A 203 -4.63 -18.01 -17.46
CA GLY A 203 -5.44 -17.12 -16.62
C GLY A 203 -5.54 -15.70 -17.19
N GLU A 204 -4.43 -15.15 -17.70
CA GLU A 204 -4.39 -13.79 -18.25
C GLU A 204 -5.14 -13.67 -19.60
N GLN A 205 -5.31 -14.75 -20.34
CA GLN A 205 -6.10 -14.78 -21.58
C GLN A 205 -7.62 -14.73 -21.34
N GLY A 206 -8.07 -14.79 -20.07
CA GLY A 206 -9.49 -14.63 -19.71
C GLY A 206 -10.03 -13.24 -20.04
N ALA A 207 -11.35 -13.10 -20.11
CA ALA A 207 -12.02 -11.87 -20.52
C ALA A 207 -11.76 -10.66 -19.62
N ASN A 208 -11.40 -10.89 -18.35
CA ASN A 208 -11.03 -9.87 -17.39
C ASN A 208 -9.89 -10.41 -16.51
N MET A 209 -8.70 -9.82 -16.63
CA MET A 209 -7.53 -10.27 -15.88
C MET A 209 -7.69 -10.27 -14.36
N ASN A 210 -8.60 -9.47 -13.80
CA ASN A 210 -8.86 -9.42 -12.36
C ASN A 210 -9.87 -10.47 -11.91
N VAL A 211 -10.83 -10.81 -12.78
CA VAL A 211 -11.88 -11.81 -12.52
C VAL A 211 -11.87 -12.82 -13.67
N PRO A 212 -11.12 -13.93 -13.53
CA PRO A 212 -11.04 -14.97 -14.54
C PRO A 212 -12.36 -15.65 -14.84
N ASN A 213 -12.56 -16.10 -16.08
CA ASN A 213 -13.76 -16.82 -16.52
C ASN A 213 -13.80 -18.32 -16.09
N ALA A 214 -12.98 -18.74 -15.14
CA ALA A 214 -12.99 -20.10 -14.64
C ALA A 214 -14.32 -20.44 -13.95
N LYS A 215 -14.88 -21.63 -14.24
CA LYS A 215 -16.20 -22.09 -13.76
C LYS A 215 -16.09 -23.25 -12.78
N THR A 216 -15.07 -24.07 -12.90
CA THR A 216 -14.86 -25.27 -12.08
C THR A 216 -13.60 -25.13 -11.22
N ASP A 217 -13.54 -25.89 -10.13
CA ASP A 217 -12.33 -25.91 -9.28
C ASP A 217 -11.08 -26.38 -10.04
N ALA A 218 -11.24 -27.27 -11.01
CA ALA A 218 -10.14 -27.71 -11.87
C ALA A 218 -9.60 -26.56 -12.73
N GLU A 219 -10.47 -25.72 -13.29
CA GLU A 219 -10.07 -24.54 -14.07
C GLU A 219 -9.38 -23.50 -13.18
N TRP A 220 -9.91 -23.24 -11.98
CA TRP A 220 -9.30 -22.35 -11.01
C TRP A 220 -7.93 -22.86 -10.55
N ASN A 221 -7.79 -24.15 -10.26
CA ASN A 221 -6.50 -24.73 -9.88
C ASN A 221 -5.48 -24.66 -11.03
N ALA A 222 -5.90 -24.77 -12.28
CA ALA A 222 -5.02 -24.66 -13.43
C ALA A 222 -4.42 -23.26 -13.65
N ILE A 223 -4.99 -22.23 -13.04
CA ILE A 223 -4.54 -20.83 -13.15
C ILE A 223 -4.05 -20.24 -11.81
N LYS A 224 -3.73 -21.06 -10.82
CA LYS A 224 -3.35 -20.59 -9.47
C LYS A 224 -2.25 -19.53 -9.48
N ARG A 225 -1.22 -19.67 -10.30
CA ARG A 225 -0.17 -18.66 -10.41
C ARG A 225 -0.64 -17.33 -10.99
N PHE A 226 -1.66 -17.30 -11.81
CA PHE A 226 -2.29 -16.08 -12.28
C PHE A 226 -3.10 -15.40 -11.19
N VAL A 227 -3.89 -16.16 -10.41
CA VAL A 227 -4.65 -15.65 -9.27
C VAL A 227 -3.76 -15.54 -8.01
N ARG A 228 -2.54 -15.03 -8.22
CA ARG A 228 -1.55 -14.75 -7.18
C ARG A 228 -2.13 -13.86 -6.07
N PRO A 229 -1.79 -14.11 -4.80
CA PRO A 229 -2.37 -13.38 -3.68
C PRO A 229 -1.70 -12.01 -3.46
N VAL A 230 -2.34 -11.12 -2.71
CA VAL A 230 -1.65 -10.05 -1.98
C VAL A 230 -0.85 -10.68 -0.84
N MET A 231 0.21 -10.03 -0.35
CA MET A 231 1.06 -10.65 0.67
C MET A 231 0.42 -10.64 2.05
N VAL A 232 -0.04 -9.49 2.50
CA VAL A 232 -0.70 -9.33 3.81
C VAL A 232 -2.13 -8.87 3.58
N SER A 233 -3.08 -9.79 3.75
CA SER A 233 -4.51 -9.51 3.56
C SER A 233 -5.24 -9.48 4.90
N LEU A 234 -5.68 -8.30 5.32
CA LEU A 234 -6.43 -8.10 6.55
C LEU A 234 -7.83 -7.63 6.18
N VAL A 235 -8.82 -8.51 6.28
CA VAL A 235 -10.18 -8.24 5.81
C VAL A 235 -11.11 -8.06 6.99
N LYS A 236 -11.85 -6.95 7.06
CA LYS A 236 -12.84 -6.65 8.11
C LYS A 236 -12.27 -6.80 9.54
N CYS A 237 -10.99 -6.52 9.71
CA CYS A 237 -10.33 -6.57 11.02
C CYS A 237 -10.52 -5.26 11.78
N LYS A 238 -10.45 -5.34 13.10
CA LYS A 238 -10.56 -4.19 13.99
C LYS A 238 -9.38 -4.13 14.95
N ASN A 239 -8.87 -2.91 15.21
CA ASN A 239 -7.69 -2.66 16.02
C ASN A 239 -6.47 -3.44 15.50
N VAL A 240 -5.90 -2.96 14.41
CA VAL A 240 -4.75 -3.58 13.73
C VAL A 240 -3.50 -2.76 13.97
N HIS A 241 -2.38 -3.40 14.30
CA HIS A 241 -1.10 -2.72 14.49
C HIS A 241 0.04 -3.43 13.77
N LEU A 242 0.62 -2.79 12.75
CA LEU A 242 1.82 -3.24 12.05
C LEU A 242 2.98 -2.33 12.47
N LYS A 243 4.00 -2.87 13.15
CA LYS A 243 5.07 -2.05 13.73
C LYS A 243 6.47 -2.65 13.61
N GLY A 244 7.36 -1.89 13.00
CA GLY A 244 8.81 -2.11 13.03
C GLY A 244 9.33 -3.23 12.11
N VAL A 245 8.46 -3.98 11.46
CA VAL A 245 8.77 -5.14 10.59
C VAL A 245 9.08 -4.66 9.17
N ILE A 246 9.95 -5.42 8.49
CA ILE A 246 10.19 -5.28 7.06
C ILE A 246 9.28 -6.26 6.32
N PHE A 247 8.42 -5.74 5.43
CA PHE A 247 7.59 -6.51 4.52
C PHE A 247 8.16 -6.41 3.12
N GLN A 248 8.53 -7.52 2.50
CA GLN A 248 9.17 -7.44 1.20
C GLN A 248 8.73 -8.51 0.20
N ASN A 249 8.97 -8.22 -1.08
CA ASN A 249 8.92 -9.19 -2.16
C ASN A 249 7.56 -9.89 -2.27
N SER A 250 6.48 -9.09 -2.33
CA SER A 250 5.11 -9.60 -2.38
C SER A 250 4.77 -10.27 -3.73
N PRO A 251 3.84 -11.23 -3.74
CA PRO A 251 3.32 -11.82 -4.97
C PRO A 251 2.55 -10.84 -5.87
N ALA A 252 1.80 -9.92 -5.26
CA ALA A 252 1.07 -8.81 -5.87
C ALA A 252 1.19 -7.59 -4.94
N TRP A 253 0.11 -6.91 -4.56
CA TRP A 253 0.12 -5.87 -3.53
C TRP A 253 0.75 -6.38 -2.23
N ASN A 254 1.43 -5.52 -1.48
CA ASN A 254 2.11 -5.95 -0.27
C ASN A 254 1.18 -5.89 0.95
N LEU A 255 0.94 -4.73 1.53
CA LEU A 255 0.01 -4.55 2.65
C LEU A 255 -1.37 -4.17 2.12
N HIS A 256 -2.38 -4.98 2.41
CA HIS A 256 -3.76 -4.74 1.99
C HIS A 256 -4.75 -4.90 3.15
N PRO A 257 -4.88 -3.87 4.01
CA PRO A 257 -6.04 -3.76 4.89
C PRO A 257 -7.29 -3.41 4.07
N LEU A 258 -8.32 -4.26 4.15
CA LEU A 258 -9.57 -4.15 3.42
C LEU A 258 -10.75 -4.09 4.40
N MET A 259 -11.53 -3.02 4.39
CA MET A 259 -12.69 -2.82 5.27
C MET A 259 -12.32 -2.94 6.78
N CYS A 260 -11.10 -2.52 7.14
CA CYS A 260 -10.63 -2.55 8.52
C CYS A 260 -10.96 -1.25 9.26
N GLU A 261 -11.04 -1.34 10.59
CA GLU A 261 -11.26 -0.19 11.48
C GLU A 261 -10.13 -0.10 12.51
N ASN A 262 -9.67 1.13 12.81
CA ASN A 262 -8.56 1.41 13.73
C ASN A 262 -7.27 0.67 13.31
N VAL A 263 -6.64 1.16 12.25
CA VAL A 263 -5.42 0.57 11.66
C VAL A 263 -4.23 1.47 11.96
N ILE A 264 -3.18 0.93 12.54
CA ILE A 264 -1.92 1.61 12.76
C ILE A 264 -0.82 0.90 11.96
N VAL A 265 -0.16 1.63 11.05
CA VAL A 265 1.05 1.21 10.34
C VAL A 265 2.17 2.15 10.77
N GLU A 266 3.10 1.65 11.56
CA GLU A 266 4.12 2.47 12.22
C GLU A 266 5.53 1.88 12.08
N ASP A 267 6.50 2.73 11.71
CA ASP A 267 7.93 2.36 11.62
C ASP A 267 8.19 1.09 10.80
N VAL A 268 7.39 0.82 9.79
CA VAL A 268 7.60 -0.32 8.88
C VAL A 268 8.46 0.10 7.68
N LEU A 269 9.14 -0.88 7.10
CA LEU A 269 9.69 -0.77 5.76
C LEU A 269 8.97 -1.76 4.84
N VAL A 270 8.29 -1.25 3.83
CA VAL A 270 7.65 -2.08 2.81
C VAL A 270 8.41 -1.91 1.51
N ARG A 271 8.90 -3.01 0.93
CA ARG A 271 9.68 -2.94 -0.30
C ARG A 271 9.37 -4.05 -1.29
N ASN A 272 9.30 -3.66 -2.54
CA ASN A 272 9.19 -4.54 -3.69
C ASN A 272 10.24 -4.14 -4.75
N PRO A 273 10.74 -5.08 -5.56
CA PRO A 273 11.58 -4.72 -6.69
C PRO A 273 10.85 -3.74 -7.62
N SER A 274 11.57 -2.79 -8.22
CA SER A 274 11.01 -1.78 -9.14
C SER A 274 10.31 -2.37 -10.36
N PHE A 275 10.63 -3.61 -10.72
CA PHE A 275 10.00 -4.35 -11.81
C PHE A 275 8.79 -5.19 -11.36
N ALA A 276 8.43 -5.16 -10.07
CA ALA A 276 7.32 -5.95 -9.54
C ALA A 276 5.98 -5.43 -10.10
N GLN A 277 5.36 -6.21 -10.96
CA GLN A 277 4.06 -5.89 -11.54
C GLN A 277 2.96 -5.97 -10.46
N ASN A 278 2.16 -4.90 -10.29
CA ASN A 278 1.24 -4.70 -9.16
C ASN A 278 1.97 -4.86 -7.80
N GLY A 279 3.16 -4.33 -7.72
CA GLY A 279 3.99 -4.38 -6.52
C GLY A 279 3.76 -3.15 -5.63
N ASP A 280 2.51 -2.75 -5.44
CA ASP A 280 2.10 -1.66 -4.54
C ASP A 280 2.58 -1.96 -3.13
N ALA A 281 3.02 -0.94 -2.40
CA ALA A 281 3.52 -1.16 -1.05
C ALA A 281 2.40 -1.20 -0.01
N LEU A 282 1.45 -0.28 -0.09
CA LEU A 282 0.30 -0.23 0.80
C LEU A 282 -0.96 0.19 0.05
N ASP A 283 -1.97 -0.66 0.07
CA ASP A 283 -3.31 -0.39 -0.42
C ASP A 283 -4.29 -0.38 0.75
N LEU A 284 -4.62 0.79 1.26
CA LEU A 284 -5.62 0.96 2.30
C LEU A 284 -6.99 1.08 1.65
N GLU A 285 -7.76 -0.02 1.66
CA GLU A 285 -9.02 -0.09 0.91
C GLU A 285 -10.25 -0.13 1.82
N SER A 286 -11.16 0.83 1.65
CA SER A 286 -12.43 0.90 2.40
C SER A 286 -12.23 0.85 3.93
N CYS A 287 -11.11 1.34 4.42
CA CYS A 287 -10.76 1.36 5.84
C CYS A 287 -11.18 2.66 6.50
N LYS A 288 -11.31 2.62 7.82
CA LYS A 288 -11.70 3.81 8.58
C LYS A 288 -10.86 3.94 9.84
N ASN A 289 -10.52 5.20 10.21
CA ASN A 289 -9.69 5.55 11.35
C ASN A 289 -8.30 4.90 11.28
N ALA A 290 -7.47 5.34 10.33
CA ALA A 290 -6.15 4.77 10.11
C ALA A 290 -5.03 5.78 10.32
N LEU A 291 -3.93 5.32 10.92
CA LEU A 291 -2.67 6.04 11.07
C LEU A 291 -1.58 5.31 10.29
N ILE A 292 -0.97 5.97 9.32
CA ILE A 292 0.20 5.51 8.58
C ILE A 292 1.33 6.46 8.92
N ILE A 293 2.22 6.05 9.81
CA ILE A 293 3.15 6.99 10.45
C ILE A 293 4.59 6.48 10.42
N ASN A 294 5.53 7.41 10.21
CA ASN A 294 6.97 7.17 10.30
C ASN A 294 7.46 5.95 9.51
N SER A 295 6.79 5.61 8.43
CA SER A 295 7.02 4.39 7.65
C SER A 295 7.69 4.69 6.31
N ARG A 296 8.31 3.67 5.73
CA ARG A 296 9.08 3.79 4.49
C ARG A 296 8.60 2.80 3.47
N PHE A 297 8.48 3.25 2.23
CA PHE A 297 7.91 2.48 1.13
C PHE A 297 8.83 2.55 -0.09
N ASP A 298 9.11 1.39 -0.69
CA ASP A 298 9.89 1.23 -1.92
C ASP A 298 9.11 0.26 -2.80
N ALA A 299 8.36 0.78 -3.77
CA ALA A 299 7.34 0.03 -4.48
C ALA A 299 7.71 -0.23 -5.95
N GLY A 300 7.19 -1.31 -6.50
CA GLY A 300 7.22 -1.58 -7.94
C GLY A 300 6.02 -0.99 -8.69
N ASP A 301 5.00 -0.52 -7.95
CA ASP A 301 3.81 0.17 -8.41
C ASP A 301 3.51 1.34 -7.44
N ASP A 302 2.29 1.57 -6.96
CA ASP A 302 1.99 2.70 -6.07
C ASP A 302 2.62 2.54 -4.66
N GLY A 303 3.08 3.64 -4.06
CA GLY A 303 3.69 3.66 -2.73
C GLY A 303 2.65 3.57 -1.60
N ILE A 304 1.96 4.67 -1.32
CA ILE A 304 0.85 4.74 -0.35
C ILE A 304 -0.43 5.00 -1.14
N CYS A 305 -1.29 4.01 -1.24
CA CYS A 305 -2.50 4.08 -2.06
C CYS A 305 -3.78 3.96 -1.22
N ILE A 306 -4.71 4.88 -1.42
CA ILE A 306 -6.02 4.91 -0.79
C ILE A 306 -7.07 4.45 -1.80
N LYS A 307 -7.79 3.40 -1.46
CA LYS A 307 -8.77 2.75 -2.34
C LYS A 307 -10.10 2.51 -1.64
N SER A 308 -11.17 2.24 -2.41
CA SER A 308 -12.50 1.91 -1.86
C SER A 308 -13.37 1.10 -2.84
N GLY A 309 -12.76 0.12 -3.50
CA GLY A 309 -13.47 -0.75 -4.44
C GLY A 309 -13.57 -0.18 -5.85
N LYS A 310 -13.91 -1.03 -6.80
CA LYS A 310 -13.91 -0.76 -8.23
C LYS A 310 -15.29 -0.95 -8.83
N ASP A 311 -15.71 0.02 -9.67
CA ASP A 311 -16.92 -0.07 -10.49
C ASP A 311 -18.17 -0.46 -9.70
N ALA A 312 -19.02 -1.30 -10.26
CA ALA A 312 -20.27 -1.75 -9.63
C ALA A 312 -20.04 -2.46 -8.28
N ASP A 313 -18.97 -3.26 -8.14
CA ASP A 313 -18.64 -3.93 -6.88
C ASP A 313 -18.31 -2.95 -5.76
N GLY A 314 -17.48 -1.93 -6.09
CA GLY A 314 -17.15 -0.87 -5.15
C GLY A 314 -18.36 -0.01 -4.77
N ARG A 315 -19.19 0.38 -5.75
CA ARG A 315 -20.43 1.14 -5.48
C ARG A 315 -21.44 0.33 -4.65
N ARG A 316 -21.64 -0.96 -4.99
CA ARG A 316 -22.50 -1.87 -4.22
C ARG A 316 -22.02 -2.04 -2.77
N ARG A 317 -20.70 -2.17 -2.57
CA ARG A 317 -20.08 -2.21 -1.24
C ARG A 317 -20.34 -0.91 -0.49
N GLY A 318 -20.20 0.24 -1.13
CA GLY A 318 -20.55 1.56 -0.59
C GLY A 318 -19.78 1.96 0.67
N ILE A 319 -18.59 1.37 0.90
CA ILE A 319 -17.76 1.63 2.08
C ILE A 319 -16.60 2.53 1.66
N PRO A 320 -16.57 3.79 2.11
CA PRO A 320 -15.47 4.71 1.81
C PRO A 320 -14.19 4.32 2.57
N CYS A 321 -13.05 4.81 2.07
CA CYS A 321 -11.86 4.93 2.89
C CYS A 321 -11.88 6.32 3.55
N GLU A 322 -11.92 6.37 4.88
CA GLU A 322 -12.16 7.63 5.59
C GLU A 322 -11.40 7.78 6.91
N ASN A 323 -11.15 9.04 7.31
CA ASN A 323 -10.46 9.39 8.53
C ASN A 323 -9.06 8.76 8.59
N VAL A 324 -8.17 9.18 7.68
CA VAL A 324 -6.82 8.64 7.56
C VAL A 324 -5.78 9.75 7.76
N VAL A 325 -4.78 9.46 8.57
CA VAL A 325 -3.60 10.32 8.75
C VAL A 325 -2.37 9.59 8.22
N VAL A 326 -1.72 10.17 7.21
CA VAL A 326 -0.41 9.76 6.69
C VAL A 326 0.60 10.80 7.14
N LYS A 327 1.54 10.43 7.99
CA LYS A 327 2.48 11.43 8.55
C LYS A 327 3.89 10.89 8.71
N GLY A 328 4.88 11.72 8.31
CA GLY A 328 6.30 11.39 8.48
C GLY A 328 6.77 10.20 7.65
N CYS A 329 6.10 9.92 6.53
CA CYS A 329 6.41 8.79 5.67
C CYS A 329 7.34 9.17 4.51
N THR A 330 8.15 8.21 4.06
CA THR A 330 9.02 8.36 2.89
C THR A 330 8.69 7.29 1.86
N VAL A 331 8.52 7.70 0.59
CA VAL A 331 8.40 6.79 -0.56
C VAL A 331 9.63 6.97 -1.44
N PHE A 332 10.42 5.90 -1.61
CA PHE A 332 11.70 5.96 -2.36
C PHE A 332 11.51 5.71 -3.84
N ALA A 333 10.58 4.83 -4.22
CA ALA A 333 10.20 4.55 -5.60
C ALA A 333 8.75 4.12 -5.66
N GLY A 334 8.17 4.13 -6.84
CA GLY A 334 6.80 3.73 -7.11
C GLY A 334 6.15 4.56 -8.21
N HIS A 335 5.01 4.10 -8.74
CA HIS A 335 4.25 4.85 -9.73
C HIS A 335 3.59 6.10 -9.14
N GLY A 336 3.42 6.19 -7.83
CA GLY A 336 2.99 7.38 -7.12
C GLY A 336 3.44 7.39 -5.67
N GLY A 337 3.80 8.57 -5.12
CA GLY A 337 4.17 8.74 -3.73
C GLY A 337 2.97 8.58 -2.80
N PHE A 338 2.01 9.48 -2.92
CA PHE A 338 0.67 9.34 -2.32
C PHE A 338 -0.37 9.28 -3.43
N VAL A 339 -1.21 8.26 -3.39
CA VAL A 339 -2.14 7.93 -4.47
C VAL A 339 -3.57 7.79 -3.95
N VAL A 340 -4.54 8.31 -4.67
CA VAL A 340 -5.96 8.02 -4.49
C VAL A 340 -6.47 7.35 -5.76
N GLY A 341 -7.01 6.14 -5.62
CA GLY A 341 -7.60 5.38 -6.74
C GLY A 341 -6.59 4.51 -7.52
N SER A 342 -6.96 4.07 -8.75
CA SER A 342 -8.22 4.35 -9.47
C SER A 342 -9.46 3.67 -8.86
N GLU A 343 -9.30 2.68 -8.02
CA GLU A 343 -10.37 1.96 -7.32
C GLU A 343 -10.88 2.82 -6.15
N MET A 344 -11.80 3.77 -6.44
CA MET A 344 -12.33 4.71 -5.44
C MET A 344 -13.87 4.79 -5.44
N SER A 345 -14.52 3.72 -5.92
CA SER A 345 -15.97 3.70 -6.17
C SER A 345 -16.84 3.79 -4.92
N GLY A 346 -16.31 3.38 -3.75
CA GLY A 346 -16.96 3.59 -2.45
C GLY A 346 -16.76 4.97 -1.83
N GLY A 347 -15.93 5.82 -2.45
CA GLY A 347 -15.58 7.14 -1.96
C GLY A 347 -14.32 7.18 -1.08
N VAL A 348 -13.70 8.37 -1.00
CA VAL A 348 -12.53 8.65 -0.16
C VAL A 348 -12.74 10.03 0.48
N LYS A 349 -12.64 10.12 1.79
CA LYS A 349 -12.84 11.42 2.48
C LYS A 349 -12.08 11.54 3.79
N ASN A 350 -11.82 12.79 4.19
CA ASN A 350 -11.17 13.11 5.45
C ASN A 350 -9.78 12.48 5.55
N ILE A 351 -8.88 12.83 4.64
CA ILE A 351 -7.50 12.35 4.61
C ILE A 351 -6.55 13.51 4.92
N LEU A 352 -5.62 13.32 5.84
CA LEU A 352 -4.49 14.22 6.06
C LEU A 352 -3.18 13.54 5.64
N VAL A 353 -2.41 14.19 4.75
CA VAL A 353 -1.03 13.81 4.41
C VAL A 353 -0.11 14.93 4.86
N ASP A 354 0.78 14.65 5.80
CA ASP A 354 1.63 15.66 6.44
C ASP A 354 3.07 15.19 6.61
N GLN A 355 4.03 16.08 6.33
CA GLN A 355 5.45 15.81 6.55
C GLN A 355 5.97 14.55 5.83
N CYS A 356 5.58 14.34 4.58
CA CYS A 356 6.00 13.20 3.77
C CYS A 356 7.04 13.59 2.71
N GLN A 357 7.81 12.60 2.26
CA GLN A 357 8.87 12.75 1.28
C GLN A 357 8.67 11.74 0.14
N PHE A 358 8.74 12.20 -1.11
CA PHE A 358 8.65 11.35 -2.30
C PHE A 358 9.92 11.52 -3.13
N LEU A 359 10.71 10.46 -3.26
CA LEU A 359 12.09 10.49 -3.74
C LEU A 359 12.26 9.56 -4.94
N GLY A 360 12.07 10.09 -6.15
CA GLY A 360 12.24 9.31 -7.39
C GLY A 360 11.00 8.52 -7.84
N THR A 361 9.82 8.84 -7.31
CA THR A 361 8.55 8.25 -7.79
C THR A 361 8.20 8.75 -9.19
N ASP A 362 7.42 7.99 -9.95
CA ASP A 362 6.96 8.44 -11.27
C ASP A 362 6.08 9.69 -11.14
N VAL A 363 5.16 9.70 -10.17
CA VAL A 363 4.29 10.83 -9.82
C VAL A 363 4.43 11.13 -8.32
N GLY A 364 4.38 12.40 -7.93
CA GLY A 364 4.42 12.79 -6.51
C GLY A 364 3.07 12.57 -5.82
N LEU A 365 2.10 13.45 -6.07
CA LEU A 365 0.72 13.36 -5.61
C LEU A 365 -0.17 12.94 -6.79
N ARG A 366 -0.83 11.80 -6.66
CA ARG A 366 -1.54 11.17 -7.78
C ARG A 366 -2.99 10.86 -7.43
N PHE A 367 -3.92 11.54 -8.13
CA PHE A 367 -5.36 11.28 -8.04
C PHE A 367 -5.83 10.74 -9.38
N LYS A 368 -6.34 9.52 -9.40
CA LYS A 368 -6.71 8.82 -10.64
C LYS A 368 -8.09 8.19 -10.54
N SER A 369 -8.90 8.37 -11.58
CA SER A 369 -10.21 7.74 -11.75
C SER A 369 -10.55 7.66 -13.23
N THR A 370 -11.71 7.11 -13.54
CA THR A 370 -12.29 7.07 -14.89
C THR A 370 -13.79 6.95 -14.78
N ARG A 371 -14.49 7.27 -15.88
CA ARG A 371 -15.93 6.93 -16.02
C ARG A 371 -16.15 5.45 -15.74
N GLY A 372 -17.27 5.08 -15.15
CA GLY A 372 -17.58 3.74 -14.67
C GLY A 372 -17.22 3.52 -13.19
N ARG A 373 -16.26 4.28 -12.63
CA ARG A 373 -15.90 4.19 -11.21
C ARG A 373 -17.00 4.73 -10.30
N GLY A 374 -17.52 5.93 -10.60
CA GLY A 374 -18.32 6.68 -9.63
C GLY A 374 -17.49 7.05 -8.39
N GLY A 375 -18.17 7.26 -7.27
CA GLY A 375 -17.54 7.62 -5.99
C GLY A 375 -17.11 9.08 -5.89
N ILE A 376 -16.92 9.54 -4.65
CA ILE A 376 -16.53 10.93 -4.35
C ILE A 376 -15.24 10.92 -3.57
N VAL A 377 -14.24 11.69 -4.03
CA VAL A 377 -13.02 11.99 -3.31
C VAL A 377 -13.09 13.43 -2.84
N GLU A 378 -13.15 13.63 -1.53
CA GLU A 378 -13.34 14.96 -0.94
C GLU A 378 -12.68 15.12 0.42
N ASN A 379 -12.48 16.38 0.84
CA ASN A 379 -11.89 16.73 2.13
C ASN A 379 -10.49 16.10 2.31
N ILE A 380 -9.63 16.29 1.33
CA ILE A 380 -8.24 15.82 1.34
C ILE A 380 -7.33 17.00 1.66
N TYR A 381 -6.51 16.84 2.68
CA TYR A 381 -5.61 17.88 3.18
C TYR A 381 -4.17 17.41 3.08
N ILE A 382 -3.38 18.05 2.25
CA ILE A 382 -1.98 17.69 1.97
C ILE A 382 -1.09 18.86 2.34
N LYS A 383 -0.08 18.62 3.17
CA LYS A 383 0.82 19.71 3.60
C LYS A 383 2.23 19.22 3.93
N ASN A 384 3.19 20.15 3.82
CA ASN A 384 4.59 19.90 4.20
C ASN A 384 5.20 18.71 3.45
N ILE A 385 5.11 18.73 2.13
CA ILE A 385 5.60 17.66 1.27
C ILE A 385 6.88 18.09 0.57
N SER A 386 7.88 17.21 0.61
CA SER A 386 9.13 17.37 -0.13
C SER A 386 9.24 16.29 -1.20
N MET A 387 9.57 16.71 -2.43
CA MET A 387 9.73 15.82 -3.57
C MET A 387 11.05 16.07 -4.28
N THR A 388 11.70 15.02 -4.75
CA THR A 388 12.87 15.11 -5.61
C THR A 388 12.82 14.09 -6.73
N ASP A 389 13.30 14.48 -7.91
CA ASP A 389 13.48 13.57 -9.06
C ASP A 389 12.17 12.82 -9.44
N ILE A 390 11.05 13.53 -9.50
CA ILE A 390 9.77 13.01 -9.96
C ILE A 390 9.81 12.84 -11.48
N LYS A 391 9.55 11.61 -11.93
CA LYS A 391 9.78 11.25 -13.34
C LYS A 391 8.79 11.90 -14.31
N THR A 392 7.54 12.01 -13.92
CA THR A 392 6.48 12.62 -14.74
C THR A 392 5.91 13.86 -14.04
N ASP A 393 4.82 13.78 -13.32
CA ASP A 393 4.12 14.94 -12.78
C ASP A 393 4.31 15.07 -11.26
N ALA A 394 4.63 16.28 -10.76
CA ALA A 394 4.69 16.50 -9.33
C ALA A 394 3.30 16.33 -8.68
N ILE A 395 2.25 16.86 -9.31
CA ILE A 395 0.87 16.74 -8.84
C ILE A 395 -0.04 16.43 -10.04
N THR A 396 -0.79 15.33 -10.00
CA THR A 396 -1.74 15.00 -11.07
C THR A 396 -3.13 14.62 -10.54
N PHE A 397 -4.14 15.07 -11.26
CA PHE A 397 -5.53 14.63 -11.17
C PHE A 397 -5.94 14.15 -12.57
N ASN A 398 -6.22 12.86 -12.71
CA ASN A 398 -6.58 12.27 -14.00
C ASN A 398 -7.88 11.46 -13.89
N MET A 399 -8.94 11.95 -14.56
CA MET A 399 -10.24 11.29 -14.64
C MET A 399 -10.43 10.45 -15.93
N TYR A 400 -9.33 10.16 -16.64
CA TYR A 400 -9.29 9.32 -17.87
C TYR A 400 -8.38 8.11 -17.70
N TYR A 401 -8.16 7.64 -16.46
CA TYR A 401 -7.23 6.57 -16.18
C TYR A 401 -7.61 5.27 -16.92
N GLY A 402 -6.68 4.76 -17.74
CA GLY A 402 -6.93 3.61 -18.61
C GLY A 402 -7.58 3.96 -19.96
N GLY A 403 -7.86 5.26 -20.21
CA GLY A 403 -8.30 5.81 -21.48
C GLY A 403 -7.36 6.93 -21.96
N LYS A 404 -7.60 7.49 -23.13
CA LYS A 404 -6.84 8.64 -23.61
C LYS A 404 -7.26 9.90 -22.83
N SER A 405 -6.30 10.62 -22.28
CA SER A 405 -6.51 11.98 -21.77
C SER A 405 -6.77 12.95 -22.92
N VAL A 406 -7.31 14.13 -22.62
CA VAL A 406 -7.49 15.20 -23.62
C VAL A 406 -6.17 15.57 -24.29
N ALA A 407 -5.06 15.57 -23.53
CA ALA A 407 -3.74 15.86 -24.09
C ALA A 407 -3.25 14.76 -25.07
N GLU A 408 -3.54 13.49 -24.78
CA GLU A 408 -3.23 12.38 -25.67
C GLU A 408 -4.13 12.36 -26.90
N MET A 409 -5.41 12.70 -26.77
CA MET A 409 -6.31 12.91 -27.91
C MET A 409 -5.80 14.00 -28.84
N LEU A 410 -5.38 15.15 -28.26
CA LEU A 410 -4.78 16.26 -29.02
C LEU A 410 -3.49 15.85 -29.73
N ALA A 411 -2.62 15.10 -29.06
CA ALA A 411 -1.37 14.62 -29.65
C ALA A 411 -1.60 13.63 -30.80
N ASP A 412 -2.69 12.88 -30.75
CA ASP A 412 -3.12 11.94 -31.80
C ASP A 412 -3.91 12.63 -32.95
N GLY A 413 -4.11 13.95 -32.84
CA GLY A 413 -4.86 14.74 -33.84
C GLY A 413 -6.37 14.71 -33.66
N ASP A 414 -6.86 14.17 -32.57
CA ASP A 414 -8.27 14.20 -32.22
C ASP A 414 -8.66 15.65 -31.79
N ASN A 415 -9.84 16.11 -32.18
CA ASN A 415 -10.34 17.43 -31.76
C ASN A 415 -10.85 17.36 -30.31
N PRO A 416 -10.27 18.11 -29.34
CA PRO A 416 -10.72 18.12 -27.95
C PRO A 416 -12.16 18.60 -27.78
N ASP A 417 -12.70 19.38 -28.72
CA ASP A 417 -14.08 19.78 -28.72
C ASP A 417 -15.06 18.62 -29.02
N ASN A 418 -14.53 17.49 -29.50
CA ASN A 418 -15.26 16.23 -29.71
C ASN A 418 -15.30 15.34 -28.49
N VAL A 419 -14.76 15.75 -27.34
CA VAL A 419 -14.94 15.01 -26.09
C VAL A 419 -16.41 15.10 -25.68
N THR A 420 -17.17 14.09 -26.03
CA THR A 420 -18.60 14.02 -25.79
C THR A 420 -18.88 14.09 -24.29
N LYS A 421 -19.67 15.09 -23.88
CA LYS A 421 -20.23 15.11 -22.52
C LYS A 421 -21.12 13.90 -22.34
N MET A 422 -20.87 13.14 -21.28
CA MET A 422 -21.71 12.01 -20.91
C MET A 422 -22.75 12.43 -19.86
N PRO A 423 -23.90 11.75 -19.77
CA PRO A 423 -24.82 11.98 -18.67
C PRO A 423 -24.15 11.72 -17.33
N VAL A 424 -24.35 12.63 -16.36
CA VAL A 424 -23.89 12.42 -14.97
C VAL A 424 -24.79 11.41 -14.28
N ASN A 425 -24.18 10.37 -13.72
CA ASN A 425 -24.88 9.29 -13.00
C ASN A 425 -23.99 8.73 -11.90
N GLU A 426 -24.35 7.60 -11.28
CA GLU A 426 -23.59 6.94 -10.22
C GLU A 426 -22.21 6.42 -10.66
N GLU A 427 -21.96 6.35 -11.96
CA GLU A 427 -20.68 5.93 -12.54
C GLU A 427 -19.70 7.08 -12.77
N THR A 428 -20.18 8.32 -12.57
CA THR A 428 -19.38 9.53 -12.77
C THR A 428 -18.53 9.81 -11.51
N PRO A 429 -17.18 9.74 -11.58
CA PRO A 429 -16.34 10.04 -10.43
C PRO A 429 -16.29 11.54 -10.14
N ILE A 430 -16.08 11.89 -8.87
CA ILE A 430 -16.02 13.28 -8.41
C ILE A 430 -14.76 13.52 -7.60
N PHE A 431 -13.96 14.53 -7.96
CA PHE A 431 -12.88 15.08 -7.14
C PHE A 431 -13.21 16.51 -6.72
N ARG A 432 -13.30 16.76 -5.40
CA ARG A 432 -13.62 18.08 -4.88
C ARG A 432 -13.04 18.37 -3.48
N ASN A 433 -12.95 19.66 -3.12
CA ASN A 433 -12.53 20.10 -1.78
C ASN A 433 -11.17 19.51 -1.34
N ILE A 434 -10.12 19.81 -2.10
CA ILE A 434 -8.76 19.31 -1.83
C ILE A 434 -7.83 20.49 -1.59
N ASP A 435 -7.18 20.50 -0.42
CA ASP A 435 -6.26 21.57 0.01
C ASP A 435 -4.81 21.04 0.00
N ILE A 436 -3.96 21.64 -0.83
CA ILE A 436 -2.54 21.29 -0.99
C ILE A 436 -1.70 22.52 -0.66
N LYS A 437 -0.87 22.42 0.38
CA LYS A 437 -0.04 23.55 0.82
C LYS A 437 1.35 23.15 1.27
N ASN A 438 2.29 24.12 1.17
CA ASN A 438 3.68 23.94 1.56
C ASN A 438 4.31 22.71 0.91
N VAL A 439 4.37 22.72 -0.43
CA VAL A 439 4.94 21.64 -1.24
C VAL A 439 6.17 22.15 -1.96
N ILE A 440 7.26 21.42 -1.84
CA ILE A 440 8.51 21.69 -2.56
C ILE A 440 8.83 20.48 -3.44
N CYS A 441 9.03 20.71 -4.74
CA CYS A 441 9.46 19.68 -5.67
C CYS A 441 10.72 20.16 -6.43
N ASN A 442 11.82 19.45 -6.24
CA ASN A 442 13.07 19.68 -6.96
C ASN A 442 13.25 18.65 -8.07
N GLY A 443 12.76 18.97 -9.25
CA GLY A 443 12.82 18.14 -10.45
C GLY A 443 11.57 17.31 -10.68
N ALA A 444 10.79 17.70 -11.71
CA ALA A 444 9.68 16.93 -12.24
C ALA A 444 9.66 16.99 -13.78
N GLY A 445 9.03 16.01 -14.42
CA GLY A 445 8.78 16.08 -15.87
C GLY A 445 7.80 17.19 -16.20
N ARG A 446 6.74 17.36 -15.40
CA ARG A 446 5.74 18.44 -15.46
C ARG A 446 5.40 18.89 -14.04
N ALA A 447 5.08 20.19 -13.89
CA ALA A 447 4.72 20.71 -12.59
C ALA A 447 3.38 20.14 -12.10
N MET A 448 2.33 20.26 -12.90
CA MET A 448 0.99 19.77 -12.56
C MET A 448 0.22 19.38 -13.83
N GLU A 449 -0.64 18.37 -13.72
CA GLU A 449 -1.59 18.00 -14.78
C GLU A 449 -2.94 17.64 -14.18
N PHE A 450 -3.95 18.46 -14.45
CA PHE A 450 -5.33 18.26 -13.98
C PHE A 450 -6.23 18.03 -15.17
N ASN A 451 -6.78 16.82 -15.31
CA ASN A 451 -7.63 16.38 -16.40
C ASN A 451 -8.98 15.93 -15.84
N GLY A 452 -9.92 16.86 -15.70
CA GLY A 452 -11.31 16.60 -15.34
C GLY A 452 -12.18 16.15 -16.50
N LEU A 453 -13.36 15.63 -16.21
CA LEU A 453 -14.37 15.31 -17.21
C LEU A 453 -15.15 16.58 -17.61
N PRO A 454 -15.56 16.72 -18.88
CA PRO A 454 -16.34 17.89 -19.30
C PRO A 454 -17.73 17.96 -18.63
N GLU A 455 -18.32 16.82 -18.27
CA GLU A 455 -19.56 16.73 -17.52
C GLU A 455 -19.38 16.84 -16.00
N MET A 456 -18.16 16.56 -15.49
CA MET A 456 -17.82 16.58 -14.06
C MET A 456 -16.42 17.15 -13.89
N PRO A 457 -16.26 18.47 -13.92
CA PRO A 457 -14.97 19.11 -13.69
C PRO A 457 -14.39 18.81 -12.30
N ILE A 458 -13.07 18.80 -12.19
CA ILE A 458 -12.37 18.81 -10.90
C ILE A 458 -12.70 20.14 -10.21
N ASP A 459 -13.17 20.09 -8.96
CA ASP A 459 -13.75 21.23 -8.29
C ASP A 459 -13.10 21.58 -6.94
N GLY A 460 -12.92 22.86 -6.65
CA GLY A 460 -12.54 23.34 -5.32
C GLY A 460 -11.15 22.85 -4.87
N ILE A 461 -10.12 22.99 -5.71
CA ILE A 461 -8.73 22.68 -5.33
C ILE A 461 -8.03 23.96 -4.89
N SER A 462 -7.47 23.93 -3.68
CA SER A 462 -6.66 25.01 -3.11
C SER A 462 -5.18 24.66 -3.20
N LEU A 463 -4.40 25.49 -3.89
CA LEU A 463 -2.94 25.37 -4.06
C LEU A 463 -2.26 26.56 -3.37
N LYS A 464 -1.51 26.30 -2.29
CA LYS A 464 -0.91 27.38 -1.50
C LYS A 464 0.54 27.08 -1.13
N ASP A 465 1.40 28.09 -1.28
CA ASP A 465 2.83 28.02 -0.89
C ASP A 465 3.52 26.79 -1.54
N ILE A 466 3.48 26.72 -2.87
CA ILE A 466 4.01 25.61 -3.67
C ILE A 466 5.19 26.12 -4.51
N THR A 467 6.30 25.39 -4.46
CA THR A 467 7.48 25.65 -5.29
C THR A 467 7.86 24.39 -6.06
N ILE A 468 7.86 24.46 -7.39
CA ILE A 468 8.16 23.32 -8.26
C ILE A 468 9.19 23.72 -9.31
N LEU A 469 10.27 22.95 -9.42
CA LEU A 469 11.20 22.95 -10.54
C LEU A 469 10.83 21.80 -11.48
N ALA A 470 10.44 22.08 -12.74
CA ALA A 470 9.98 21.08 -13.68
C ALA A 470 10.41 21.37 -15.12
N LYS A 471 10.32 20.37 -16.01
CA LYS A 471 10.61 20.54 -17.45
C LYS A 471 9.41 21.14 -18.21
N LYS A 472 8.19 20.96 -17.72
CA LYS A 472 6.95 21.48 -18.31
C LYS A 472 6.10 22.17 -17.24
N ASP A 473 5.35 23.17 -17.67
CA ASP A 473 4.44 23.94 -16.82
C ASP A 473 3.18 23.15 -16.43
N ALA A 474 2.32 23.75 -15.63
CA ALA A 474 1.05 23.20 -15.22
C ALA A 474 -0.01 23.29 -16.33
N VAL A 475 -0.84 22.26 -16.46
CA VAL A 475 -1.98 22.19 -17.39
C VAL A 475 -3.25 21.86 -16.60
N PHE A 476 -4.33 22.59 -16.89
CA PHE A 476 -5.63 22.42 -16.23
C PHE A 476 -6.72 22.31 -17.29
N THR A 477 -7.39 21.17 -17.38
CA THR A 477 -8.45 20.87 -18.33
C THR A 477 -9.71 20.45 -17.57
N ASN A 478 -10.86 21.04 -17.88
CA ASN A 478 -12.13 20.78 -17.19
C ASN A 478 -11.99 20.87 -15.66
N CYS A 479 -11.52 22.03 -15.19
CA CYS A 479 -11.37 22.34 -13.78
C CYS A 479 -12.13 23.61 -13.43
N GLN A 480 -12.69 23.67 -12.23
CA GLN A 480 -13.37 24.87 -11.72
C GLN A 480 -12.99 25.14 -10.26
N ASN A 481 -13.13 26.39 -9.84
CA ASN A 481 -12.82 26.83 -8.47
C ASN A 481 -11.40 26.45 -8.01
N ILE A 482 -10.41 26.57 -8.91
CA ILE A 482 -9.00 26.33 -8.58
C ILE A 482 -8.41 27.62 -8.02
N THR A 483 -8.05 27.64 -6.75
CA THR A 483 -7.40 28.78 -6.10
C THR A 483 -5.89 28.58 -6.03
N LYS A 484 -5.13 29.63 -6.38
CA LYS A 484 -3.65 29.62 -6.34
C LYS A 484 -3.14 30.77 -5.51
N LYS A 485 -2.30 30.49 -4.49
CA LYS A 485 -1.63 31.51 -3.67
C LYS A 485 -0.18 31.13 -3.46
N ASN A 486 0.76 32.00 -3.83
CA ASN A 486 2.21 31.75 -3.75
C ASN A 486 2.61 30.42 -4.44
N VAL A 487 2.18 30.22 -5.68
CA VAL A 487 2.55 29.05 -6.49
C VAL A 487 3.62 29.48 -7.48
N ASN A 488 4.82 28.97 -7.29
CA ASN A 488 6.01 29.28 -8.07
C ASN A 488 6.47 28.05 -8.85
N ILE A 489 6.38 28.13 -10.17
CA ILE A 489 6.86 27.09 -11.08
C ILE A 489 8.07 27.66 -11.84
N THR A 490 9.20 26.97 -11.76
CA THR A 490 10.41 27.28 -12.51
C THR A 490 10.63 26.20 -13.55
N ILE A 491 10.74 26.62 -14.82
CA ILE A 491 10.97 25.66 -15.91
C ILE A 491 12.47 25.50 -16.12
N GLN A 492 12.94 24.24 -16.03
CA GLN A 492 14.29 23.87 -16.40
C GLN A 492 14.49 24.04 -17.91
N LYS A 493 15.54 24.78 -18.27
CA LYS A 493 15.97 24.93 -19.66
C LYS A 493 16.74 23.70 -20.13
#